data_8d860c3c850af4c598213af8c0d3516b
#
_entry.id   8d860c3c850af4c598213af8c0d3516b
#
_cell.length_a   1.000
_cell.length_b   1.000
_cell.length_c   1.000
_cell.angle_alpha   90.00
_cell.angle_beta   90.00
_cell.angle_gamma   90.00
#
_symmetry.space_group_name_H-M   'P 1'
#
loop_
_entity.id
_entity.type
_entity.pdbx_description
1 polymer ?
#
loop_
_entity_poly.entity_id
_entity_poly.type
_entity_poly.pdbx_seq_one_letter_code
_entity_poly.pdbx_strand_id
1 'polypeptide(L)'
;HAIESIVEEVESSKDSIVDTLERAIQSANRYIRIKSRENEDMNGMGTTVVAATITDDVMYVANVGDSRLYIINSGIRQITVDHSLVEEMVRMGGINRQQAREHQDKNIITRAIGAEDELKIDFFKVKLEKGDFILLCSDGLTNMIEDEEIRMLLLGQKDIVSKAETLVAAANRNGGKDNITVVLIEPFADEVNK
;
A
#
# COMPACT_ATOMS: atom_id res chain seq x y z
N HIS A 1 15.29 4.59 -7.17
CA HIS A 1 15.48 6.03 -6.87
C HIS A 1 14.36 6.63 -5.98
N ALA A 2 13.04 6.51 -6.33
CA ALA A 2 11.99 7.09 -5.50
C ALA A 2 11.96 6.49 -4.08
N ILE A 3 12.04 5.18 -3.96
CA ILE A 3 12.08 4.47 -2.67
C ILE A 3 13.35 4.85 -1.88
N GLU A 4 14.51 4.81 -2.52
CA GLU A 4 15.79 5.18 -1.91
C GLU A 4 15.76 6.61 -1.35
N SER A 5 15.25 7.58 -2.12
CA SER A 5 15.12 8.97 -1.67
C SER A 5 14.19 9.12 -0.47
N ILE A 6 13.08 8.38 -0.44
CA ILE A 6 12.14 8.39 0.70
C ILE A 6 12.82 7.81 1.95
N VAL A 7 13.51 6.68 1.83
CA VAL A 7 14.19 6.02 2.95
C VAL A 7 15.28 6.92 3.54
N GLU A 8 16.18 7.47 2.70
CA GLU A 8 17.26 8.36 3.14
C GLU A 8 16.73 9.60 3.88
N GLU A 9 15.65 10.20 3.39
CA GLU A 9 15.07 11.40 4.03
C GLU A 9 14.42 11.05 5.37
N VAL A 10 13.73 9.91 5.47
CA VAL A 10 13.12 9.45 6.73
C VAL A 10 14.18 9.12 7.77
N GLU A 11 15.27 8.44 7.41
CA GLU A 11 16.34 8.06 8.33
C GLU A 11 17.17 9.25 8.84
N SER A 12 17.31 10.30 8.03
CA SER A 12 18.12 11.49 8.35
C SER A 12 17.35 12.60 9.07
N SER A 13 16.01 12.58 9.06
CA SER A 13 15.18 13.67 9.54
C SER A 13 15.03 13.68 11.07
N LYS A 14 15.00 14.91 11.63
CA LYS A 14 14.65 15.18 13.04
C LYS A 14 13.25 15.77 13.20
N ASP A 15 12.52 15.94 12.11
CA ASP A 15 11.19 16.50 12.08
C ASP A 15 10.11 15.45 12.44
N SER A 16 8.86 15.86 12.46
CA SER A 16 7.77 14.92 12.66
C SER A 16 7.75 13.87 11.53
N ILE A 17 7.38 12.63 11.86
CA ILE A 17 7.32 11.52 10.89
C ILE A 17 6.43 11.87 9.70
N VAL A 18 5.29 12.51 9.96
CA VAL A 18 4.33 12.90 8.90
C VAL A 18 4.95 13.94 7.97
N ASP A 19 5.56 15.01 8.50
CA ASP A 19 6.20 16.04 7.69
C ASP A 19 7.36 15.49 6.87
N THR A 20 8.09 14.53 7.44
CA THR A 20 9.20 13.86 6.75
C THR A 20 8.70 13.00 5.60
N LEU A 21 7.68 12.17 5.82
CA LEU A 21 7.06 11.35 4.77
C LEU A 21 6.46 12.24 3.67
N GLU A 22 5.81 13.35 4.04
CA GLU A 22 5.25 14.29 3.07
C GLU A 22 6.34 14.87 2.16
N ARG A 23 7.42 15.42 2.75
CA ARG A 23 8.54 15.98 1.98
C ARG A 23 9.19 14.95 1.06
N ALA A 24 9.44 13.74 1.58
CA ALA A 24 10.06 12.67 0.83
C ALA A 24 9.20 12.25 -0.37
N ILE A 25 7.89 12.07 -0.18
CA ILE A 25 6.97 11.72 -1.27
C ILE A 25 6.83 12.87 -2.27
N GLN A 26 6.77 14.12 -1.82
CA GLN A 26 6.77 15.30 -2.71
C GLN A 26 8.07 15.41 -3.51
N SER A 27 9.21 15.07 -2.93
CA SER A 27 10.49 15.03 -3.64
C SER A 27 10.51 13.95 -4.72
N ALA A 28 10.01 12.75 -4.41
CA ALA A 28 9.84 11.67 -5.38
C ALA A 28 8.88 12.08 -6.52
N ASN A 29 7.78 12.77 -6.20
CA ASN A 29 6.86 13.30 -7.20
C ASN A 29 7.55 14.24 -8.18
N ARG A 30 8.30 15.22 -7.67
CA ARG A 30 9.05 16.16 -8.51
C ARG A 30 10.06 15.43 -9.40
N TYR A 31 10.80 14.46 -8.84
CA TYR A 31 11.79 13.69 -9.57
C TYR A 31 11.17 12.91 -10.74
N ILE A 32 10.10 12.15 -10.50
CA ILE A 32 9.42 11.36 -11.52
C ILE A 32 8.85 12.28 -12.62
N ARG A 33 8.28 13.43 -12.27
CA ARG A 33 7.77 14.41 -13.23
C ARG A 33 8.86 14.99 -14.13
N ILE A 34 10.03 15.31 -13.56
CA ILE A 34 11.17 15.79 -14.34
C ILE A 34 11.59 14.70 -15.34
N LYS A 35 11.75 13.46 -14.87
CA LYS A 35 12.13 12.32 -15.72
C LYS A 35 11.12 12.03 -16.82
N SER A 36 9.83 12.11 -16.50
CA SER A 36 8.74 11.92 -17.48
C SER A 36 8.78 12.98 -18.59
N ARG A 37 9.23 14.21 -18.29
CA ARG A 37 9.33 15.31 -19.28
C ARG A 37 10.64 15.30 -20.09
N GLU A 38 11.71 14.76 -19.53
CA GLU A 38 13.03 14.71 -20.18
C GLU A 38 13.10 13.66 -21.30
N ASN A 39 12.22 12.66 -21.30
CA ASN A 39 12.23 11.58 -22.28
C ASN A 39 10.79 11.29 -22.76
N GLU A 40 10.56 11.40 -24.05
CA GLU A 40 9.25 11.14 -24.67
C GLU A 40 8.76 9.71 -24.42
N ASP A 41 9.65 8.71 -24.34
CA ASP A 41 9.33 7.33 -24.04
C ASP A 41 8.81 7.13 -22.58
N MET A 42 9.08 8.10 -21.72
CA MET A 42 8.64 8.11 -20.31
C MET A 42 7.43 9.06 -20.08
N ASN A 43 6.86 9.61 -21.13
CA ASN A 43 5.75 10.55 -21.00
C ASN A 43 4.56 9.89 -20.29
N GLY A 44 4.05 10.56 -19.25
CA GLY A 44 2.97 10.04 -18.41
C GLY A 44 3.42 8.98 -17.38
N MET A 45 4.74 8.78 -17.18
CA MET A 45 5.24 7.89 -16.14
C MET A 45 4.74 8.32 -14.76
N GLY A 46 4.18 7.38 -14.03
CA GLY A 46 3.72 7.57 -12.66
C GLY A 46 3.82 6.27 -11.87
N THR A 47 3.64 6.36 -10.56
CA THR A 47 3.61 5.19 -9.68
C THR A 47 2.72 5.46 -8.47
N THR A 48 2.29 4.38 -7.81
CA THR A 48 1.67 4.44 -6.49
C THR A 48 2.74 4.41 -5.39
N VAL A 49 2.38 4.80 -4.19
CA VAL A 49 3.16 4.55 -2.98
C VAL A 49 2.24 4.26 -1.80
N VAL A 50 2.59 3.24 -1.05
CA VAL A 50 2.14 3.02 0.31
C VAL A 50 3.38 2.88 1.18
N ALA A 51 3.50 3.73 2.20
CA ALA A 51 4.64 3.74 3.11
C ALA A 51 4.15 3.71 4.56
N ALA A 52 4.87 3.01 5.41
CA ALA A 52 4.57 2.93 6.83
C ALA A 52 5.83 3.10 7.67
N THR A 53 5.73 3.85 8.77
CA THR A 53 6.75 3.98 9.80
C THR A 53 6.15 3.62 11.14
N ILE A 54 6.83 2.76 11.89
CA ILE A 54 6.39 2.32 13.22
C ILE A 54 7.32 2.94 14.25
N THR A 55 6.74 3.61 15.25
CA THR A 55 7.46 4.13 16.41
C THR A 55 6.70 3.70 17.65
N ASP A 56 7.35 2.94 18.51
CA ASP A 56 6.74 2.26 19.66
C ASP A 56 5.55 1.37 19.20
N ASP A 57 4.35 1.66 19.66
CA ASP A 57 3.11 0.97 19.30
C ASP A 57 2.23 1.76 18.28
N VAL A 58 2.80 2.77 17.64
CA VAL A 58 2.07 3.64 16.69
C VAL A 58 2.66 3.52 15.29
N MET A 59 1.80 3.21 14.33
CA MET A 59 2.12 3.21 12.92
C MET A 59 1.56 4.47 12.24
N TYR A 60 2.40 5.15 11.47
CA TYR A 60 2.06 6.26 10.57
C TYR A 60 2.12 5.75 9.14
N VAL A 61 1.07 5.97 8.38
CA VAL A 61 0.93 5.48 7.00
C VAL A 61 0.72 6.66 6.07
N ALA A 62 1.43 6.66 4.94
CA ALA A 62 1.20 7.57 3.82
C ALA A 62 0.76 6.78 2.60
N ASN A 63 -0.25 7.26 1.87
CA ASN A 63 -0.79 6.60 0.69
C ASN A 63 -1.03 7.54 -0.49
N VAL A 64 -0.59 7.12 -1.67
CA VAL A 64 -0.94 7.69 -2.98
C VAL A 64 -1.15 6.53 -3.95
N GLY A 65 -2.36 6.39 -4.48
CA GLY A 65 -2.72 5.31 -5.41
C GLY A 65 -3.63 4.27 -4.78
N ASP A 66 -3.62 3.07 -5.35
CA ASP A 66 -4.48 1.93 -5.03
C ASP A 66 -3.72 0.73 -4.43
N SER A 67 -2.43 0.88 -4.18
CA SER A 67 -1.70 -0.04 -3.32
C SER A 67 -2.21 0.07 -1.89
N ARG A 68 -2.34 -1.04 -1.19
CA ARG A 68 -3.06 -1.09 0.08
C ARG A 68 -2.18 -1.44 1.25
N LEU A 69 -2.59 -0.96 2.43
CA LEU A 69 -2.09 -1.42 3.72
C LEU A 69 -3.25 -1.95 4.56
N TYR A 70 -3.05 -3.15 5.10
CA TYR A 70 -3.98 -3.82 5.99
C TYR A 70 -3.37 -4.06 7.37
N ILE A 71 -4.21 -4.08 8.40
CA ILE A 71 -3.93 -4.73 9.69
C ILE A 71 -4.79 -5.99 9.77
N ILE A 72 -4.12 -7.11 10.08
CA ILE A 72 -4.74 -8.43 10.16
C ILE A 72 -4.45 -9.01 11.55
N ASN A 73 -5.52 -9.41 12.23
CA ASN A 73 -5.48 -10.14 13.50
C ASN A 73 -6.65 -11.13 13.54
N SER A 74 -7.55 -11.07 14.53
CA SER A 74 -8.81 -11.82 14.50
C SER A 74 -9.74 -11.42 13.34
N GLY A 75 -9.53 -10.22 12.78
CA GLY A 75 -10.17 -9.69 11.57
C GLY A 75 -9.14 -9.18 10.56
N ILE A 76 -9.62 -8.64 9.44
CA ILE A 76 -8.84 -7.90 8.46
C ILE A 76 -9.42 -6.51 8.28
N ARG A 77 -8.56 -5.49 8.27
CA ARG A 77 -8.97 -4.09 8.12
C ARG A 77 -8.03 -3.36 7.18
N GLN A 78 -8.53 -2.92 6.04
CA GLN A 78 -7.81 -1.99 5.17
C GLN A 78 -7.70 -0.63 5.87
N ILE A 79 -6.48 -0.10 5.94
CA ILE A 79 -6.17 1.20 6.56
C ILE A 79 -6.18 2.30 5.51
N THR A 80 -5.58 2.03 4.35
CA THR A 80 -5.57 2.95 3.20
C THR A 80 -6.93 3.01 2.53
N VAL A 81 -7.18 4.09 1.80
CA VAL A 81 -8.34 4.23 0.91
C VAL A 81 -7.81 4.33 -0.51
N ASP A 82 -8.31 3.50 -1.41
CA ASP A 82 -7.82 3.48 -2.78
C ASP A 82 -8.14 4.79 -3.51
N HIS A 83 -7.16 5.34 -4.18
CA HIS A 83 -7.36 6.46 -5.11
C HIS A 83 -7.68 5.88 -6.50
N SER A 84 -8.88 5.35 -6.64
CA SER A 84 -9.38 4.74 -7.87
C SER A 84 -10.78 5.23 -8.22
N LEU A 85 -11.11 5.17 -9.51
CA LEU A 85 -12.43 5.58 -10.02
C LEU A 85 -13.54 4.79 -9.32
N VAL A 86 -13.36 3.47 -9.16
CA VAL A 86 -14.38 2.61 -8.55
C VAL A 86 -14.57 2.88 -7.06
N GLU A 87 -13.50 3.26 -6.33
CA GLU A 87 -13.62 3.68 -4.93
C GLU A 87 -14.42 4.97 -4.80
N GLU A 88 -14.22 5.94 -5.69
CA GLU A 88 -15.04 7.16 -5.73
C GLU A 88 -16.51 6.84 -6.01
N MET A 89 -16.80 5.93 -6.95
CA MET A 89 -18.17 5.49 -7.24
C MET A 89 -18.83 4.81 -6.04
N VAL A 90 -18.09 3.98 -5.30
CA VAL A 90 -18.58 3.36 -4.04
C VAL A 90 -18.89 4.43 -2.99
N ARG A 91 -18.00 5.39 -2.79
CA ARG A 91 -18.20 6.49 -1.82
C ARG A 91 -19.43 7.35 -2.16
N MET A 92 -19.70 7.56 -3.43
CA MET A 92 -20.89 8.28 -3.90
C MET A 92 -22.17 7.44 -3.83
N GLY A 93 -22.07 6.16 -3.46
CA GLY A 93 -23.22 5.24 -3.42
C GLY A 93 -23.70 4.76 -4.79
N GLY A 94 -22.92 5.01 -5.85
CA GLY A 94 -23.26 4.60 -7.22
C GLY A 94 -23.13 3.10 -7.47
N ILE A 95 -22.18 2.45 -6.79
CA ILE A 95 -21.95 0.99 -6.86
C ILE A 95 -21.59 0.46 -5.47
N ASN A 96 -21.77 -0.84 -5.25
CA ASN A 96 -21.29 -1.53 -4.04
C ASN A 96 -19.88 -2.11 -4.23
N ARG A 97 -19.26 -2.62 -3.15
CA ARG A 97 -17.92 -3.20 -3.14
C ARG A 97 -17.76 -4.35 -4.13
N GLN A 98 -18.75 -5.24 -4.25
CA GLN A 98 -18.71 -6.35 -5.18
C GLN A 98 -18.72 -5.86 -6.65
N GLN A 99 -19.58 -4.89 -6.96
CA GLN A 99 -19.64 -4.28 -8.29
C GLN A 99 -18.33 -3.57 -8.64
N ALA A 100 -17.68 -2.92 -7.65
CA ALA A 100 -16.39 -2.27 -7.86
C ALA A 100 -15.29 -3.28 -8.26
N ARG A 101 -15.24 -4.46 -7.62
CA ARG A 101 -14.28 -5.54 -7.96
C ARG A 101 -14.43 -6.06 -9.39
N GLU A 102 -15.66 -6.11 -9.90
CA GLU A 102 -16.00 -6.65 -11.21
C GLU A 102 -16.06 -5.57 -12.30
N HIS A 103 -15.89 -4.29 -11.92
CA HIS A 103 -16.02 -3.17 -12.84
C HIS A 103 -14.91 -3.19 -13.90
N GLN A 104 -15.26 -2.83 -15.14
CA GLN A 104 -14.31 -2.78 -16.25
C GLN A 104 -13.17 -1.77 -16.01
N ASP A 105 -13.48 -0.66 -15.34
CA ASP A 105 -12.56 0.45 -15.05
C ASP A 105 -11.93 0.36 -13.66
N LYS A 106 -11.92 -0.81 -13.02
CA LYS A 106 -11.40 -1.00 -11.63
C LYS A 106 -9.91 -0.67 -11.48
N ASN A 107 -9.14 -0.73 -12.57
CA ASN A 107 -7.70 -0.43 -12.56
C ASN A 107 -7.41 1.05 -12.88
N ILE A 108 -8.46 1.91 -13.02
CA ILE A 108 -8.24 3.34 -13.24
C ILE A 108 -7.96 4.01 -11.90
N ILE A 109 -6.70 4.44 -11.70
CA ILE A 109 -6.29 5.24 -10.54
C ILE A 109 -6.59 6.72 -10.79
N THR A 110 -7.00 7.41 -9.73
CA THR A 110 -7.33 8.85 -9.77
C THR A 110 -6.22 9.71 -9.18
N ARG A 111 -5.17 9.07 -8.61
CA ARG A 111 -4.02 9.76 -8.03
C ARG A 111 -2.76 8.90 -8.12
N ALA A 112 -1.66 9.49 -8.60
CA ALA A 112 -0.36 8.82 -8.72
C ALA A 112 0.80 9.82 -8.50
N ILE A 113 1.93 9.34 -7.99
CA ILE A 113 3.19 10.08 -7.97
C ILE A 113 3.65 10.28 -9.42
N GLY A 114 4.03 11.49 -9.77
CA GLY A 114 4.46 11.84 -11.12
C GLY A 114 3.35 12.42 -12.00
N ALA A 115 2.07 12.30 -11.61
CA ALA A 115 0.94 12.76 -12.40
C ALA A 115 0.70 14.28 -12.29
N GLU A 116 0.74 14.85 -11.08
CA GLU A 116 0.34 16.22 -10.82
C GLU A 116 1.44 17.04 -10.13
N ASP A 117 1.39 18.39 -10.28
CA ASP A 117 2.35 19.30 -9.61
C ASP A 117 2.11 19.32 -8.08
N GLU A 118 0.84 19.43 -7.67
CA GLU A 118 0.42 19.38 -6.28
C GLU A 118 -0.14 18.00 -5.94
N LEU A 119 0.71 17.15 -5.42
CA LEU A 119 0.33 15.80 -5.03
C LEU A 119 -0.35 15.81 -3.66
N LYS A 120 -1.60 15.34 -3.60
CA LYS A 120 -2.31 15.12 -2.34
C LYS A 120 -1.98 13.72 -1.80
N ILE A 121 -1.43 13.68 -0.58
CA ILE A 121 -1.06 12.45 0.13
C ILE A 121 -2.07 12.22 1.24
N ASP A 122 -2.58 11.00 1.39
CA ASP A 122 -3.43 10.65 2.52
C ASP A 122 -2.56 10.05 3.64
N PHE A 123 -2.78 10.53 4.87
CA PHE A 123 -2.07 10.07 6.06
C PHE A 123 -3.01 9.39 7.05
N PHE A 124 -2.55 8.29 7.64
CA PHE A 124 -3.27 7.57 8.68
C PHE A 124 -2.35 7.35 9.88
N LYS A 125 -2.94 7.36 11.07
CA LYS A 125 -2.26 7.03 12.32
C LYS A 125 -3.03 5.90 13.00
N VAL A 126 -2.35 4.81 13.30
CA VAL A 126 -2.97 3.60 13.86
C VAL A 126 -2.15 3.11 15.04
N LYS A 127 -2.82 2.80 16.14
CA LYS A 127 -2.22 2.09 17.27
C LYS A 127 -2.20 0.59 16.94
N LEU A 128 -1.04 -0.03 17.14
CA LEU A 128 -0.81 -1.46 16.92
C LEU A 128 -0.98 -2.22 18.24
N GLU A 129 -1.41 -3.47 18.11
CA GLU A 129 -1.58 -4.41 19.21
C GLU A 129 -0.75 -5.68 18.98
N LYS A 130 -0.43 -6.39 20.08
CA LYS A 130 0.27 -7.68 19.95
C LYS A 130 -0.57 -8.67 19.16
N GLY A 131 0.07 -9.35 18.21
CA GLY A 131 -0.57 -10.29 17.30
C GLY A 131 -1.10 -9.65 16.02
N ASP A 132 -0.91 -8.33 15.83
CA ASP A 132 -1.18 -7.69 14.54
C ASP A 132 -0.13 -8.11 13.51
N PHE A 133 -0.61 -8.46 12.32
CA PHE A 133 0.16 -8.49 11.09
C PHE A 133 -0.15 -7.24 10.27
N ILE A 134 0.88 -6.64 9.70
CA ILE A 134 0.75 -5.53 8.76
C ILE A 134 1.10 -6.04 7.37
N LEU A 135 0.18 -5.86 6.43
CA LEU A 135 0.38 -6.24 5.04
C LEU A 135 0.34 -4.99 4.16
N LEU A 136 1.44 -4.73 3.43
CA LEU A 136 1.45 -3.79 2.32
C LEU A 136 1.48 -4.59 1.03
N CYS A 137 0.64 -4.24 0.06
CA CYS A 137 0.57 -4.97 -1.21
C CYS A 137 0.14 -4.09 -2.38
N SER A 138 0.54 -4.51 -3.58
CA SER A 138 0.00 -3.99 -4.83
C SER A 138 -1.40 -4.55 -5.11
N ASP A 139 -2.10 -3.92 -6.04
CA ASP A 139 -3.41 -4.36 -6.53
C ASP A 139 -3.38 -5.74 -7.20
N GLY A 140 -2.21 -6.18 -7.71
CA GLY A 140 -2.00 -7.54 -8.22
C GLY A 140 -2.29 -8.65 -7.20
N LEU A 141 -2.20 -8.35 -5.88
CA LEU A 141 -2.65 -9.28 -4.85
C LEU A 141 -4.18 -9.18 -4.69
N THR A 142 -4.70 -8.00 -4.42
CA THR A 142 -6.08 -7.78 -4.01
C THR A 142 -7.10 -7.90 -5.15
N ASN A 143 -6.66 -7.79 -6.39
CA ASN A 143 -7.45 -8.12 -7.57
C ASN A 143 -7.64 -9.65 -7.75
N MET A 144 -6.75 -10.46 -7.17
CA MET A 144 -6.74 -11.92 -7.34
C MET A 144 -7.32 -12.69 -6.17
N ILE A 145 -7.21 -12.17 -4.94
CA ILE A 145 -7.72 -12.82 -3.73
C ILE A 145 -8.54 -11.85 -2.88
N GLU A 146 -9.54 -12.40 -2.17
CA GLU A 146 -10.43 -11.62 -1.31
C GLU A 146 -9.77 -11.34 0.04
N ASP A 147 -10.21 -10.27 0.71
CA ASP A 147 -9.67 -9.87 2.02
C ASP A 147 -9.76 -11.03 3.03
N GLU A 148 -10.88 -11.75 3.07
CA GLU A 148 -11.05 -12.88 3.98
C GLU A 148 -10.12 -14.06 3.65
N GLU A 149 -9.81 -14.30 2.37
CA GLU A 149 -8.82 -15.29 1.95
C GLU A 149 -7.41 -14.87 2.39
N ILE A 150 -7.06 -13.57 2.25
CA ILE A 150 -5.81 -13.02 2.77
C ILE A 150 -5.69 -13.33 4.26
N ARG A 151 -6.73 -13.01 5.04
CA ARG A 151 -6.76 -13.25 6.48
C ARG A 151 -6.55 -14.72 6.83
N MET A 152 -7.26 -15.61 6.17
CA MET A 152 -7.17 -17.06 6.40
C MET A 152 -5.78 -17.61 6.10
N LEU A 153 -5.12 -17.14 5.05
CA LEU A 153 -3.77 -17.55 4.70
C LEU A 153 -2.73 -17.11 5.72
N LEU A 154 -2.94 -15.95 6.37
CA LEU A 154 -2.03 -15.39 7.37
C LEU A 154 -2.21 -15.97 8.77
N LEU A 155 -3.40 -16.45 9.13
CA LEU A 155 -3.67 -17.05 10.43
C LEU A 155 -3.08 -18.46 10.61
N GLY A 156 -2.58 -19.08 9.55
CA GLY A 156 -1.92 -20.40 9.61
C GLY A 156 -0.62 -20.37 10.44
N GLN A 157 -0.25 -21.54 11.00
CA GLN A 157 0.99 -21.71 11.77
C GLN A 157 2.21 -21.86 10.85
N LYS A 158 2.54 -20.81 10.08
CA LYS A 158 3.73 -20.75 9.24
C LYS A 158 4.59 -19.57 9.71
N ASP A 159 5.88 -19.64 9.40
CA ASP A 159 6.76 -18.48 9.54
C ASP A 159 6.35 -17.35 8.56
N ILE A 160 6.80 -16.14 8.84
CA ILE A 160 6.39 -14.94 8.10
C ILE A 160 6.77 -15.00 6.62
N VAL A 161 7.91 -15.60 6.28
CA VAL A 161 8.37 -15.75 4.88
C VAL A 161 7.42 -16.67 4.13
N SER A 162 7.14 -17.84 4.69
CA SER A 162 6.18 -18.82 4.10
C SER A 162 4.77 -18.25 3.97
N LYS A 163 4.34 -17.36 4.87
CA LYS A 163 3.07 -16.63 4.77
C LYS A 163 3.06 -15.70 3.56
N ALA A 164 4.11 -14.88 3.39
CA ALA A 164 4.22 -13.98 2.25
C ALA A 164 4.26 -14.74 0.91
N GLU A 165 5.06 -15.80 0.82
CA GLU A 165 5.11 -16.68 -0.35
C GLU A 165 3.74 -17.32 -0.66
N THR A 166 3.00 -17.71 0.38
CA THR A 166 1.65 -18.30 0.23
C THR A 166 0.66 -17.32 -0.38
N LEU A 167 0.71 -16.03 0.01
CA LEU A 167 -0.12 -14.97 -0.58
C LEU A 167 0.17 -14.80 -2.07
N VAL A 168 1.46 -14.66 -2.43
CA VAL A 168 1.88 -14.52 -3.84
C VAL A 168 1.48 -15.75 -4.66
N ALA A 169 1.69 -16.95 -4.11
CA ALA A 169 1.31 -18.20 -4.77
C ALA A 169 -0.22 -18.33 -4.96
N ALA A 170 -1.02 -17.87 -3.99
CA ALA A 170 -2.47 -17.85 -4.10
C ALA A 170 -2.93 -16.91 -5.21
N ALA A 171 -2.42 -15.68 -5.26
CA ALA A 171 -2.76 -14.72 -6.31
C ALA A 171 -2.36 -15.24 -7.70
N ASN A 172 -1.20 -15.86 -7.83
CA ASN A 172 -0.77 -16.49 -9.10
C ASN A 172 -1.68 -17.65 -9.52
N ARG A 173 -2.12 -18.50 -8.59
CA ARG A 173 -3.08 -19.60 -8.90
C ARG A 173 -4.44 -19.04 -9.36
N ASN A 174 -4.86 -17.89 -8.86
CA ASN A 174 -6.11 -17.22 -9.24
C ASN A 174 -5.98 -16.41 -10.54
N GLY A 175 -4.86 -16.54 -11.25
CA GLY A 175 -4.67 -15.98 -12.58
C GLY A 175 -3.44 -15.11 -12.78
N GLY A 176 -2.88 -14.51 -11.71
CA GLY A 176 -1.64 -13.72 -11.77
C GLY A 176 -1.63 -12.66 -12.88
N LYS A 177 -2.68 -11.85 -12.97
CA LYS A 177 -2.91 -10.94 -14.12
C LYS A 177 -2.02 -9.71 -14.10
N ASP A 178 -1.34 -9.46 -12.99
CA ASP A 178 -0.46 -8.30 -12.79
C ASP A 178 0.72 -8.67 -11.90
N ASN A 179 1.66 -7.74 -11.73
CA ASN A 179 2.78 -7.87 -10.82
C ASN A 179 2.28 -7.88 -9.37
N ILE A 180 2.73 -8.86 -8.59
CA ILE A 180 2.30 -9.06 -7.22
C ILE A 180 3.45 -8.69 -6.28
N THR A 181 3.26 -7.65 -5.49
CA THR A 181 4.18 -7.24 -4.44
C THR A 181 3.52 -7.40 -3.09
N VAL A 182 4.25 -8.02 -2.14
CA VAL A 182 3.81 -8.25 -0.76
C VAL A 182 4.93 -7.90 0.19
N VAL A 183 4.65 -7.06 1.17
CA VAL A 183 5.50 -6.83 2.35
C VAL A 183 4.68 -7.18 3.58
N LEU A 184 5.15 -8.14 4.37
CA LEU A 184 4.49 -8.60 5.59
C LEU A 184 5.36 -8.28 6.81
N ILE A 185 4.77 -7.67 7.83
CA ILE A 185 5.44 -7.25 9.06
C ILE A 185 4.69 -7.82 10.26
N GLU A 186 5.43 -8.37 11.22
CA GLU A 186 4.96 -8.79 12.53
C GLU A 186 5.68 -7.94 13.59
N PRO A 187 5.12 -6.77 13.97
CA PRO A 187 5.86 -5.74 14.70
C PRO A 187 6.28 -6.13 16.11
N PHE A 188 5.63 -7.14 16.72
CA PHE A 188 5.90 -7.58 18.09
C PHE A 188 6.38 -9.03 18.18
N ALA A 189 6.99 -9.58 17.11
CA ALA A 189 7.44 -10.98 17.03
C ALA A 189 8.35 -11.40 18.20
N ASP A 190 9.28 -10.51 18.58
CA ASP A 190 10.25 -10.79 19.66
C ASP A 190 9.63 -10.77 21.08
N GLU A 191 8.46 -10.19 21.24
CA GLU A 191 7.75 -10.09 22.52
C GLU A 191 6.76 -11.26 22.75
N VAL A 192 6.38 -11.97 21.70
CA VAL A 192 5.44 -13.10 21.77
C VAL A 192 6.15 -14.37 22.24
N ASN A 193 7.48 -14.46 22.06
CA ASN A 193 8.31 -15.62 22.39
C ASN A 193 8.97 -15.52 23.80
N LYS A 194 8.57 -14.58 24.62
CA LYS A 194 8.96 -14.44 26.03
C LYS A 194 7.76 -14.71 26.95
#